data_f3c5b518c0f341e477050f49fc3df34a
#
_entry.id   f3c5b518c0f341e477050f49fc3df34a
#
_cell.length_a   1.000
_cell.length_b   1.000
_cell.length_c   1.000
_cell.angle_alpha   90.00
_cell.angle_beta   90.00
_cell.angle_gamma   90.00
#
_symmetry.space_group_name_H-M   'P 1'
#
loop_
_entity.id
_entity.type
_entity.pdbx_description
1 polymer ?
#
loop_
_entity_poly.entity_id
_entity_poly.type
_entity_poly.pdbx_seq_one_letter_code
_entity_poly.pdbx_strand_id
1 'polypeptide(L)'
;MTLPPTSHGVTTRRLMISEEEIQELAARFGQPMRRAHVLHADEYIRRYRWRTDSDRRAEVVFAIQDPAGRILLHAKAHYPSHIYRILSGGVGWHESIEEALLREVEEETALEVKVERFLGVIAYEFHYRNEVAYFASYIFHLRTDFSEPVCVRDNEISAFRAVLPSQLLDVSNELRNLIGDRRGWGQWRALAVDLVYELIA
;
A
#
# COMPACT_ATOMS: atom_id res chain seq x y z
N MET A 1 -11.42 19.88 37.23
CA MET A 1 -12.08 20.18 35.94
C MET A 1 -11.33 19.37 34.92
N THR A 2 -11.81 18.15 34.66
CA THR A 2 -11.18 17.18 33.75
C THR A 2 -11.66 17.46 32.34
N LEU A 3 -10.75 17.77 31.44
CA LEU A 3 -11.06 17.90 30.01
C LEU A 3 -11.51 16.52 29.47
N PRO A 4 -12.54 16.48 28.62
CA PRO A 4 -12.95 15.22 28.00
C PRO A 4 -11.86 14.74 27.04
N PRO A 5 -11.70 13.41 26.84
CA PRO A 5 -10.74 12.86 25.91
C PRO A 5 -11.09 13.36 24.50
N THR A 6 -10.13 13.98 23.86
CA THR A 6 -10.26 14.48 22.48
C THR A 6 -10.46 13.31 21.53
N SER A 7 -11.59 13.29 20.85
CA SER A 7 -12.05 12.27 19.90
C SER A 7 -11.28 12.29 18.55
N HIS A 8 -9.97 12.43 18.58
CA HIS A 8 -9.14 12.58 17.37
C HIS A 8 -9.12 11.32 16.49
N GLY A 9 -9.29 10.11 17.08
CA GLY A 9 -9.21 8.86 16.34
C GLY A 9 -10.36 8.60 15.36
N VAL A 10 -11.60 9.00 15.72
CA VAL A 10 -12.80 8.73 14.90
C VAL A 10 -12.84 9.61 13.65
N THR A 11 -12.41 10.86 13.78
CA THR A 11 -12.37 11.81 12.65
C THR A 11 -11.31 11.41 11.62
N THR A 12 -10.14 11.00 12.07
CA THR A 12 -9.04 10.54 11.21
C THR A 12 -9.44 9.28 10.42
N ARG A 13 -10.14 8.33 11.04
CA ARG A 13 -10.62 7.11 10.35
C ARG A 13 -11.64 7.42 9.25
N ARG A 14 -12.52 8.39 9.46
CA ARG A 14 -13.51 8.82 8.46
C ARG A 14 -12.87 9.44 7.22
N LEU A 15 -11.79 10.18 7.39
CA LEU A 15 -11.07 10.83 6.30
C LEU A 15 -10.23 9.85 5.47
N MET A 16 -9.79 8.72 6.06
CA MET A 16 -8.95 7.72 5.39
C MET A 16 -9.74 6.79 4.48
N ILE A 17 -10.98 6.48 4.82
CA ILE A 17 -11.85 5.58 4.05
C ILE A 17 -13.18 6.28 3.83
N SER A 18 -13.46 6.62 2.57
CA SER A 18 -14.75 7.10 2.12
C SER A 18 -15.54 5.95 1.49
N GLU A 19 -16.72 5.68 2.01
CA GLU A 19 -17.62 4.67 1.43
C GLU A 19 -18.10 5.08 0.04
N GLU A 20 -18.28 6.37 -0.20
CA GLU A 20 -18.65 6.92 -1.50
C GLU A 20 -17.56 6.66 -2.55
N GLU A 21 -16.29 6.99 -2.25
CA GLU A 21 -15.14 6.65 -3.09
C GLU A 21 -15.05 5.15 -3.39
N ILE A 22 -15.28 4.31 -2.38
CA ILE A 22 -15.25 2.85 -2.58
C ILE A 22 -16.37 2.40 -3.53
N GLN A 23 -17.58 2.95 -3.38
CA GLN A 23 -18.71 2.60 -4.24
C GLN A 23 -18.48 3.05 -5.69
N GLU A 24 -17.94 4.23 -5.91
CA GLU A 24 -17.58 4.75 -7.23
C GLU A 24 -16.52 3.86 -7.90
N LEU A 25 -15.45 3.51 -7.20
CA LEU A 25 -14.41 2.62 -7.69
C LEU A 25 -14.94 1.22 -7.94
N ALA A 26 -15.80 0.71 -7.05
CA ALA A 26 -16.42 -0.61 -7.19
C ALA A 26 -17.35 -0.72 -8.39
N ALA A 27 -18.09 0.34 -8.70
CA ALA A 27 -18.95 0.40 -9.89
C ALA A 27 -18.16 0.28 -11.20
N ARG A 28 -16.90 0.73 -11.21
CA ARG A 28 -16.04 0.73 -12.40
C ARG A 28 -15.10 -0.48 -12.47
N PHE A 29 -14.56 -0.90 -11.34
CA PHE A 29 -13.45 -1.86 -11.29
C PHE A 29 -13.76 -3.12 -10.48
N GLY A 30 -15.03 -3.30 -10.08
CA GLY A 30 -15.49 -4.48 -9.33
C GLY A 30 -15.41 -4.31 -7.81
N GLN A 31 -16.17 -5.13 -7.10
CA GLN A 31 -16.30 -5.06 -5.63
C GLN A 31 -15.00 -5.48 -4.95
N PRO A 32 -14.43 -4.62 -4.07
CA PRO A 32 -13.20 -4.94 -3.38
C PRO A 32 -13.45 -5.88 -2.19
N MET A 33 -12.47 -6.74 -1.92
CA MET A 33 -12.40 -7.43 -0.63
C MET A 33 -12.06 -6.42 0.48
N ARG A 34 -12.71 -6.54 1.64
CA ARG A 34 -12.47 -5.65 2.79
C ARG A 34 -11.82 -6.42 3.92
N ARG A 35 -10.75 -5.88 4.46
CA ARG A 35 -10.04 -6.42 5.63
C ARG A 35 -9.73 -5.31 6.63
N ALA A 36 -9.63 -5.71 7.89
CA ALA A 36 -9.18 -4.84 8.98
C ALA A 36 -8.15 -5.59 9.82
N HIS A 37 -7.07 -4.90 10.16
CA HIS A 37 -6.00 -5.45 10.97
C HIS A 37 -5.64 -4.51 12.11
N VAL A 38 -5.49 -5.07 13.30
CA VAL A 38 -4.86 -4.41 14.45
C VAL A 38 -3.41 -4.83 14.51
N LEU A 39 -2.50 -3.86 14.51
CA LEU A 39 -1.07 -4.06 14.48
C LEU A 39 -0.39 -3.35 15.65
N HIS A 40 0.54 -4.04 16.30
CA HIS A 40 1.41 -3.40 17.29
C HIS A 40 2.56 -2.70 16.57
N ALA A 41 2.60 -1.37 16.66
CA ALA A 41 3.62 -0.56 16.04
C ALA A 41 4.93 -0.64 16.85
N ASP A 42 6.03 -0.83 16.16
CA ASP A 42 7.38 -0.59 16.67
C ASP A 42 7.78 0.89 16.50
N GLU A 43 8.99 1.25 16.91
CA GLU A 43 9.49 2.61 16.78
C GLU A 43 9.59 3.08 15.32
N TYR A 44 9.84 2.17 14.38
CA TYR A 44 9.90 2.52 12.97
C TYR A 44 8.52 2.89 12.43
N ILE A 45 7.50 2.05 12.67
CA ILE A 45 6.11 2.35 12.29
C ILE A 45 5.64 3.63 12.98
N ARG A 46 5.96 3.81 14.26
CA ARG A 46 5.59 5.00 15.01
C ARG A 46 6.09 6.27 14.32
N ARG A 47 7.36 6.35 13.98
CA ARG A 47 7.93 7.50 13.25
C ARG A 47 7.23 7.76 11.94
N TYR A 48 6.71 6.73 11.31
CA TYR A 48 6.06 6.82 9.99
C TYR A 48 4.58 7.20 10.08
N ARG A 49 3.84 6.69 11.09
CA ARG A 49 2.37 6.82 11.18
C ARG A 49 1.89 7.94 12.09
N TRP A 50 2.69 8.38 13.03
CA TRP A 50 2.36 9.48 13.94
C TRP A 50 2.97 10.82 13.52
N ARG A 51 3.33 10.98 12.27
CA ARG A 51 3.84 12.24 11.76
C ARG A 51 2.70 13.26 11.68
N THR A 52 2.93 14.44 12.27
CA THR A 52 1.99 15.57 12.21
C THR A 52 2.02 16.30 10.86
N ASP A 53 3.10 16.10 10.12
CA ASP A 53 3.33 16.67 8.79
C ASP A 53 2.96 15.68 7.66
N SER A 54 2.17 14.65 7.97
CA SER A 54 1.75 13.67 6.96
C SER A 54 0.86 14.35 5.93
N ASP A 55 1.33 14.38 4.70
CA ASP A 55 0.63 14.88 3.52
C ASP A 55 -0.39 13.88 2.94
N ARG A 56 -0.46 12.68 3.51
CA ARG A 56 -1.24 11.54 2.99
C ARG A 56 -2.28 10.99 3.98
N ARG A 57 -3.49 10.76 3.48
CA ARG A 57 -4.59 10.14 4.22
C ARG A 57 -4.62 8.62 4.12
N ALA A 58 -4.11 8.06 3.02
CA ALA A 58 -4.11 6.63 2.72
C ALA A 58 -2.93 6.31 1.79
N GLU A 59 -2.88 5.08 1.29
CA GLU A 59 -2.01 4.71 0.18
C GLU A 59 -2.78 3.90 -0.87
N VAL A 60 -2.32 3.97 -2.11
CA VAL A 60 -2.63 3.03 -3.16
C VAL A 60 -1.54 1.97 -3.24
N VAL A 61 -1.93 0.73 -3.40
CA VAL A 61 -1.04 -0.42 -3.67
C VAL A 61 -1.44 -0.97 -5.02
N PHE A 62 -0.49 -1.13 -5.92
CA PHE A 62 -0.81 -1.51 -7.29
C PHE A 62 0.07 -2.65 -7.79
N ALA A 63 -0.58 -3.78 -8.07
CA ALA A 63 0.02 -4.96 -8.67
C ALA A 63 -0.04 -4.81 -10.19
N ILE A 64 1.05 -4.34 -10.80
CA ILE A 64 1.15 -4.23 -12.26
C ILE A 64 1.55 -5.58 -12.82
N GLN A 65 0.71 -6.14 -13.70
CA GLN A 65 0.98 -7.38 -14.39
C GLN A 65 1.48 -7.09 -15.80
N ASP A 66 2.64 -7.65 -16.13
CA ASP A 66 3.26 -7.55 -17.46
C ASP A 66 2.64 -8.52 -18.49
N PRO A 67 3.00 -8.42 -19.79
CA PRO A 67 2.48 -9.32 -20.82
C PRO A 67 2.84 -10.81 -20.61
N ALA A 68 3.87 -11.11 -19.83
CA ALA A 68 4.25 -12.47 -19.47
C ALA A 68 3.47 -13.00 -18.23
N GLY A 69 2.53 -12.20 -17.71
CA GLY A 69 1.72 -12.55 -16.56
C GLY A 69 2.42 -12.38 -15.21
N ARG A 70 3.58 -11.72 -15.17
CA ARG A 70 4.36 -11.52 -13.95
C ARG A 70 3.95 -10.20 -13.27
N ILE A 71 4.05 -10.17 -11.95
CA ILE A 71 3.79 -8.99 -11.13
C ILE A 71 5.08 -8.22 -10.88
N LEU A 72 5.04 -6.92 -11.13
CA LEU A 72 6.16 -6.02 -10.90
C LEU A 72 6.30 -5.71 -9.41
N LEU A 73 7.53 -5.83 -8.91
CA LEU A 73 7.93 -5.48 -7.55
C LEU A 73 9.02 -4.43 -7.61
N HIS A 74 9.13 -3.64 -6.54
CA HIS A 74 10.20 -2.66 -6.40
C HIS A 74 11.01 -2.82 -5.09
N ALA A 75 12.25 -2.35 -5.12
CA ALA A 75 13.06 -2.07 -3.95
C ALA A 75 13.39 -0.57 -3.90
N LYS A 76 13.47 0.01 -2.70
CA LYS A 76 13.93 1.39 -2.47
C LYS A 76 15.28 1.36 -1.75
N ALA A 77 16.11 2.38 -1.96
CA ALA A 77 17.47 2.43 -1.42
C ALA A 77 17.54 2.27 0.13
N HIS A 78 16.48 2.65 0.83
CA HIS A 78 16.39 2.53 2.29
C HIS A 78 15.79 1.20 2.78
N TYR A 79 15.42 0.27 1.88
CA TYR A 79 14.96 -1.05 2.28
C TYR A 79 16.16 -1.93 2.68
N PRO A 80 15.93 -2.96 3.52
CA PRO A 80 16.93 -4.00 3.69
C PRO A 80 17.31 -4.59 2.33
N SER A 81 18.58 -4.99 2.15
CA SER A 81 19.05 -5.62 0.92
C SER A 81 18.17 -6.81 0.55
N HIS A 82 17.95 -7.06 -0.74
CA HIS A 82 17.13 -8.13 -1.30
C HIS A 82 15.61 -8.08 -1.02
N ILE A 83 15.12 -7.09 -0.29
CA ILE A 83 13.70 -6.97 0.00
C ILE A 83 13.00 -6.18 -1.11
N TYR A 84 12.05 -6.88 -1.72
CA TYR A 84 11.15 -6.33 -2.73
C TYR A 84 9.70 -6.38 -2.22
N ARG A 85 8.86 -5.49 -2.70
CA ARG A 85 7.43 -5.50 -2.43
C ARG A 85 6.62 -4.98 -3.60
N ILE A 86 5.31 -5.16 -3.57
CA ILE A 86 4.38 -4.53 -4.52
C ILE A 86 4.49 -3.00 -4.39
N LEU A 87 4.40 -2.31 -5.52
CA LEU A 87 4.46 -0.86 -5.61
C LEU A 87 3.35 -0.20 -4.80
N SER A 88 3.64 0.94 -4.22
CA SER A 88 2.63 1.72 -3.50
C SER A 88 3.03 3.17 -3.36
N GLY A 89 2.05 4.04 -3.45
CA GLY A 89 2.21 5.48 -3.28
C GLY A 89 1.21 6.10 -2.32
N GLY A 90 1.45 7.34 -1.90
CA GLY A 90 0.59 8.04 -0.97
C GLY A 90 -0.62 8.68 -1.65
N VAL A 91 -1.76 8.71 -0.96
CA VAL A 91 -2.95 9.46 -1.36
C VAL A 91 -2.98 10.77 -0.57
N GLY A 92 -2.93 11.90 -1.26
CA GLY A 92 -3.03 13.23 -0.65
C GLY A 92 -4.42 13.50 -0.05
N TRP A 93 -4.51 14.52 0.83
CA TRP A 93 -5.77 14.86 1.50
C TRP A 93 -6.87 15.39 0.55
N HIS A 94 -6.47 15.99 -0.57
CA HIS A 94 -7.38 16.59 -1.57
C HIS A 94 -7.33 15.85 -2.91
N GLU A 95 -6.78 14.65 -2.91
CA GLU A 95 -6.60 13.81 -4.08
C GLU A 95 -7.55 12.60 -4.00
N SER A 96 -8.20 12.25 -5.10
CA SER A 96 -8.96 11.00 -5.18
C SER A 96 -8.03 9.80 -5.24
N ILE A 97 -8.56 8.62 -4.91
CA ILE A 97 -7.81 7.36 -4.97
C ILE A 97 -7.30 7.08 -6.39
N GLU A 98 -8.10 7.37 -7.40
CA GLU A 98 -7.73 7.12 -8.80
C GLU A 98 -6.65 8.10 -9.28
N GLU A 99 -6.75 9.38 -8.95
CA GLU A 99 -5.71 10.36 -9.28
C GLU A 99 -4.38 9.97 -8.64
N ALA A 100 -4.39 9.58 -7.36
CA ALA A 100 -3.20 9.08 -6.67
C ALA A 100 -2.62 7.84 -7.34
N LEU A 101 -3.48 6.88 -7.72
CA LEU A 101 -3.06 5.65 -8.39
C LEU A 101 -2.32 5.95 -9.69
N LEU A 102 -2.92 6.75 -10.57
CA LEU A 102 -2.33 7.06 -11.87
C LEU A 102 -1.06 7.90 -11.76
N ARG A 103 -1.05 8.88 -10.86
CA ARG A 103 0.15 9.69 -10.57
C ARG A 103 1.31 8.84 -10.06
N GLU A 104 1.07 7.96 -9.08
CA GLU A 104 2.14 7.12 -8.50
C GLU A 104 2.66 6.08 -9.51
N VAL A 105 1.80 5.53 -10.36
CA VAL A 105 2.23 4.64 -11.45
C VAL A 105 3.15 5.39 -12.41
N GLU A 106 2.77 6.59 -12.84
CA GLU A 106 3.61 7.41 -13.73
C GLU A 106 4.93 7.78 -13.06
N GLU A 107 4.90 8.25 -11.82
CA GLU A 107 6.08 8.67 -11.07
C GLU A 107 7.06 7.53 -10.79
N GLU A 108 6.55 6.35 -10.41
CA GLU A 108 7.40 5.22 -10.04
C GLU A 108 7.84 4.36 -11.24
N THR A 109 7.07 4.33 -12.35
CA THR A 109 7.31 3.34 -13.40
C THR A 109 7.33 3.89 -14.83
N ALA A 110 6.72 5.04 -15.09
CA ALA A 110 6.43 5.58 -16.43
C ALA A 110 5.70 4.59 -17.36
N LEU A 111 5.01 3.60 -16.82
CA LEU A 111 4.27 2.62 -17.59
C LEU A 111 2.86 3.12 -17.92
N GLU A 112 2.43 2.93 -19.14
CA GLU A 112 1.02 2.98 -19.48
C GLU A 112 0.31 1.74 -18.93
N VAL A 113 -0.75 1.96 -18.15
CA VAL A 113 -1.48 0.88 -17.48
C VAL A 113 -2.97 0.99 -17.70
N LYS A 114 -3.63 -0.17 -17.62
CA LYS A 114 -5.08 -0.29 -17.54
C LYS A 114 -5.46 -0.84 -16.17
N VAL A 115 -6.40 -0.20 -15.49
CA VAL A 115 -6.98 -0.74 -14.25
C VAL A 115 -7.89 -1.91 -14.60
N GLU A 116 -7.50 -3.11 -14.20
CA GLU A 116 -8.27 -4.33 -14.44
C GLU A 116 -9.29 -4.58 -13.33
N ARG A 117 -8.86 -4.35 -12.07
CA ARG A 117 -9.68 -4.70 -10.93
C ARG A 117 -9.32 -3.90 -9.67
N PHE A 118 -10.33 -3.48 -8.93
CA PHE A 118 -10.20 -3.01 -7.55
C PHE A 118 -10.21 -4.24 -6.63
N LEU A 119 -9.03 -4.66 -6.17
CA LEU A 119 -8.88 -5.90 -5.43
C LEU A 119 -9.38 -5.79 -3.99
N GLY A 120 -9.04 -4.70 -3.31
CA GLY A 120 -9.37 -4.62 -1.90
C GLY A 120 -9.08 -3.30 -1.20
N VAL A 121 -9.65 -3.19 0.00
CA VAL A 121 -9.34 -2.14 0.97
C VAL A 121 -8.93 -2.81 2.28
N ILE A 122 -7.74 -2.46 2.76
CA ILE A 122 -7.27 -2.88 4.07
C ILE A 122 -7.25 -1.68 5.01
N ALA A 123 -8.02 -1.75 6.09
CA ALA A 123 -7.97 -0.79 7.17
C ALA A 123 -6.96 -1.27 8.23
N TYR A 124 -6.12 -0.37 8.70
CA TYR A 124 -5.16 -0.64 9.75
C TYR A 124 -5.43 0.21 10.99
N GLU A 125 -5.29 -0.43 12.14
CA GLU A 125 -5.28 0.20 13.45
C GLU A 125 -3.94 -0.11 14.10
N PHE A 126 -3.03 0.87 14.12
CA PHE A 126 -1.71 0.73 14.71
C PHE A 126 -1.73 1.15 16.18
N HIS A 127 -1.35 0.26 17.07
CA HIS A 127 -1.24 0.52 18.50
C HIS A 127 0.22 0.70 18.90
N TYR A 128 0.52 1.80 19.55
CA TYR A 128 1.81 2.09 20.17
C TYR A 128 1.60 2.65 21.57
N ARG A 129 1.95 1.89 22.61
CA ARG A 129 1.66 2.23 24.00
C ARG A 129 0.15 2.52 24.19
N ASN A 130 -0.21 3.75 24.55
CA ASN A 130 -1.59 4.20 24.75
C ASN A 130 -2.12 5.02 23.55
N GLU A 131 -1.41 5.03 22.44
CA GLU A 131 -1.76 5.78 21.24
C GLU A 131 -2.26 4.84 20.13
N VAL A 132 -3.17 5.33 19.32
CA VAL A 132 -3.70 4.61 18.16
C VAL A 132 -3.60 5.50 16.93
N ALA A 133 -3.08 4.96 15.83
CA ALA A 133 -3.11 5.60 14.52
C ALA A 133 -3.85 4.72 13.52
N TYR A 134 -4.65 5.35 12.67
CA TYR A 134 -5.39 4.67 11.60
C TYR A 134 -4.73 4.93 10.25
N PHE A 135 -4.86 3.95 9.36
CA PHE A 135 -4.40 4.06 7.98
C PHE A 135 -5.19 3.12 7.08
N ALA A 136 -5.13 3.32 5.77
CA ALA A 136 -5.79 2.45 4.80
C ALA A 136 -4.92 2.25 3.56
N SER A 137 -5.00 1.04 2.98
CA SER A 137 -4.45 0.72 1.67
C SER A 137 -5.59 0.35 0.72
N TYR A 138 -5.63 1.00 -0.45
CA TYR A 138 -6.51 0.69 -1.57
C TYR A 138 -5.71 -0.08 -2.60
N ILE A 139 -6.12 -1.31 -2.92
CA ILE A 139 -5.30 -2.28 -3.65
C ILE A 139 -5.91 -2.56 -5.01
N PHE A 140 -5.09 -2.38 -6.05
CA PHE A 140 -5.51 -2.52 -7.45
C PHE A 140 -4.66 -3.56 -8.19
N HIS A 141 -5.29 -4.23 -9.15
CA HIS A 141 -4.64 -4.99 -10.20
C HIS A 141 -4.63 -4.16 -11.47
N LEU A 142 -3.46 -3.95 -12.01
CA LEU A 142 -3.22 -3.20 -13.25
C LEU A 142 -2.58 -4.11 -14.28
N ARG A 143 -2.80 -3.81 -15.56
CA ARG A 143 -2.08 -4.44 -16.66
C ARG A 143 -1.33 -3.40 -17.48
N THR A 144 -0.20 -3.82 -18.01
CA THR A 144 0.58 -3.04 -18.96
C THR A 144 0.96 -3.90 -20.17
N ASP A 145 1.15 -3.27 -21.31
CA ASP A 145 1.67 -3.91 -22.52
C ASP A 145 3.20 -3.85 -22.59
N PHE A 146 3.85 -3.23 -21.60
CA PHE A 146 5.31 -3.06 -21.52
C PHE A 146 5.89 -3.96 -20.42
N SER A 147 7.12 -4.44 -20.65
CA SER A 147 7.79 -5.33 -19.69
C SER A 147 8.90 -4.66 -18.86
N GLU A 148 9.29 -3.46 -19.22
CA GLU A 148 10.43 -2.76 -18.60
C GLU A 148 10.00 -1.39 -18.05
N PRO A 149 9.85 -1.24 -16.74
CA PRO A 149 9.56 0.03 -16.10
C PRO A 149 10.82 0.92 -16.10
N VAL A 150 10.60 2.22 -16.21
CA VAL A 150 11.65 3.22 -16.04
C VAL A 150 11.34 4.06 -14.82
N CYS A 151 12.22 4.11 -13.85
CA CYS A 151 12.06 5.02 -12.71
C CYS A 151 12.29 6.46 -13.16
N VAL A 152 11.28 7.30 -13.04
CA VAL A 152 11.28 8.68 -13.56
C VAL A 152 11.73 9.70 -12.52
N ARG A 153 11.55 9.41 -11.23
CA ARG A 153 11.86 10.36 -10.14
C ARG A 153 12.99 9.91 -9.24
N ASP A 154 13.97 10.79 -9.14
CA ASP A 154 14.94 10.99 -8.03
C ASP A 154 15.48 9.76 -7.30
N ASN A 155 15.87 8.69 -8.01
CA ASN A 155 16.51 7.50 -7.42
C ASN A 155 15.77 6.89 -6.22
N GLU A 156 14.45 7.13 -6.10
CA GLU A 156 13.65 6.58 -4.99
C GLU A 156 13.57 5.06 -5.08
N ILE A 157 13.41 4.55 -6.31
CA ILE A 157 13.42 3.12 -6.60
C ILE A 157 14.82 2.71 -7.03
N SER A 158 15.39 1.77 -6.28
CA SER A 158 16.74 1.25 -6.53
C SER A 158 16.77 0.07 -7.50
N ALA A 159 15.69 -0.69 -7.58
CA ALA A 159 15.58 -1.86 -8.47
C ALA A 159 14.13 -2.29 -8.66
N PHE A 160 13.89 -2.94 -9.81
CA PHE A 160 12.67 -3.67 -10.09
C PHE A 160 12.94 -5.17 -10.20
N ARG A 161 11.92 -5.98 -9.89
CA ARG A 161 11.90 -7.43 -10.06
C ARG A 161 10.50 -7.84 -10.48
N ALA A 162 10.37 -8.73 -11.46
CA ALA A 162 9.09 -9.30 -11.86
C ALA A 162 9.00 -10.76 -11.42
N VAL A 163 7.87 -11.16 -10.83
CA VAL A 163 7.63 -12.50 -10.29
C VAL A 163 6.28 -13.05 -10.78
N LEU A 164 6.16 -14.36 -10.91
CA LEU A 164 4.85 -14.96 -11.16
C LEU A 164 3.92 -14.74 -9.95
N PRO A 165 2.60 -14.63 -10.15
CA PRO A 165 1.64 -14.48 -9.03
C PRO A 165 1.83 -15.52 -7.92
N SER A 166 2.10 -16.78 -8.28
CA SER A 166 2.37 -17.87 -7.31
C SER A 166 3.60 -17.62 -6.41
N GLN A 167 4.56 -16.80 -6.85
CA GLN A 167 5.76 -16.46 -6.06
C GLN A 167 5.52 -15.29 -5.08
N LEU A 168 4.36 -14.65 -5.09
CA LEU A 168 4.02 -13.60 -4.14
C LEU A 168 3.97 -14.10 -2.69
N LEU A 169 3.69 -15.39 -2.49
CA LEU A 169 3.75 -16.00 -1.17
C LEU A 169 5.18 -15.97 -0.59
N ASP A 170 6.19 -16.22 -1.43
CA ASP A 170 7.60 -16.11 -1.01
C ASP A 170 7.96 -14.66 -0.66
N VAL A 171 7.50 -13.69 -1.46
CA VAL A 171 7.68 -12.25 -1.19
C VAL A 171 7.05 -11.86 0.15
N SER A 172 5.84 -12.34 0.42
CA SER A 172 5.17 -12.11 1.70
C SER A 172 5.94 -12.71 2.88
N ASN A 173 6.47 -13.91 2.72
CA ASN A 173 7.30 -14.58 3.72
C ASN A 173 8.63 -13.87 3.95
N GLU A 174 9.30 -13.39 2.90
CA GLU A 174 10.51 -12.56 3.00
C GLU A 174 10.24 -11.31 3.85
N LEU A 175 9.13 -10.61 3.61
CA LEU A 175 8.71 -9.44 4.39
C LEU A 175 8.43 -9.79 5.87
N ARG A 176 7.70 -10.88 6.13
CA ARG A 176 7.36 -11.32 7.50
C ARG A 176 8.58 -11.76 8.32
N ASN A 177 9.61 -12.27 7.65
CA ASN A 177 10.83 -12.75 8.28
C ASN A 177 11.82 -11.62 8.59
N LEU A 178 11.49 -10.36 8.30
CA LEU A 178 12.32 -9.24 8.71
C LEU A 178 12.45 -9.17 10.23
N ILE A 179 13.65 -8.87 10.68
CA ILE A 179 14.02 -8.76 12.09
C ILE A 179 14.40 -7.32 12.47
N GLY A 180 14.62 -7.09 13.74
CA GLY A 180 15.05 -5.79 14.25
C GLY A 180 13.98 -4.71 14.08
N ASP A 181 14.42 -3.52 13.76
CA ASP A 181 13.57 -2.31 13.62
C ASP A 181 12.64 -2.34 12.41
N ARG A 182 12.82 -3.30 11.49
CA ARG A 182 11.98 -3.47 10.30
C ARG A 182 10.93 -4.57 10.45
N ARG A 183 10.89 -5.27 11.56
CA ARG A 183 9.97 -6.40 11.77
C ARG A 183 8.49 -6.00 11.60
N GLY A 184 8.06 -4.97 12.31
CA GLY A 184 6.67 -4.50 12.24
C GLY A 184 6.32 -3.97 10.86
N TRP A 185 7.24 -3.25 10.22
CA TRP A 185 7.08 -2.77 8.86
C TRP A 185 6.90 -3.93 7.88
N GLY A 186 7.71 -4.98 7.98
CA GLY A 186 7.59 -6.16 7.13
C GLY A 186 6.25 -6.89 7.31
N GLN A 187 5.82 -7.10 8.56
CA GLN A 187 4.52 -7.69 8.87
C GLN A 187 3.35 -6.87 8.27
N TRP A 188 3.42 -5.55 8.38
CA TRP A 188 2.43 -4.67 7.77
C TRP A 188 2.42 -4.79 6.23
N ARG A 189 3.60 -4.70 5.59
CA ARG A 189 3.72 -4.73 4.12
C ARG A 189 3.33 -6.07 3.51
N ALA A 190 3.51 -7.17 4.21
CA ALA A 190 3.09 -8.49 3.78
C ALA A 190 1.57 -8.60 3.59
N LEU A 191 0.74 -7.88 4.35
CA LEU A 191 -0.72 -7.98 4.29
C LEU A 191 -1.30 -7.62 2.93
N ALA A 192 -0.76 -6.61 2.26
CA ALA A 192 -1.18 -6.25 0.91
C ALA A 192 -0.72 -7.30 -0.12
N VAL A 193 0.48 -7.85 0.05
CA VAL A 193 0.99 -8.92 -0.82
C VAL A 193 0.13 -10.17 -0.71
N ASP A 194 -0.30 -10.55 0.51
CA ASP A 194 -1.19 -11.70 0.73
C ASP A 194 -2.53 -11.53 0.04
N LEU A 195 -3.14 -10.34 0.14
CA LEU A 195 -4.42 -10.08 -0.52
C LEU A 195 -4.28 -10.18 -2.03
N VAL A 196 -3.20 -9.63 -2.60
CA VAL A 196 -2.93 -9.75 -4.04
C VAL A 196 -2.71 -11.21 -4.42
N TYR A 197 -1.89 -11.96 -3.67
CA TYR A 197 -1.69 -13.39 -3.90
C TYR A 197 -3.02 -14.18 -3.92
N GLU A 198 -3.85 -13.99 -2.92
CA GLU A 198 -5.14 -14.69 -2.80
C GLU A 198 -6.09 -14.44 -3.97
N LEU A 199 -6.03 -13.25 -4.57
CA LEU A 199 -7.01 -12.84 -5.58
C LEU A 199 -6.53 -12.97 -7.02
N ILE A 200 -5.22 -13.15 -7.27
CA ILE A 200 -4.66 -13.21 -8.63
C ILE A 200 -3.69 -14.37 -8.88
N ALA A 201 -3.29 -15.16 -7.85
CA ALA A 201 -2.42 -16.33 -8.00
C ALA A 201 -3.16 -17.60 -8.45
#